data_74a7cf93dd3dfef48db43ce5cbf915a2
#
_entry.id   74a7cf93dd3dfef48db43ce5cbf915a2
#
_cell.length_a   1.000
_cell.length_b   1.000
_cell.length_c   1.000
_cell.angle_alpha   90.00
_cell.angle_beta   90.00
_cell.angle_gamma   90.00
#
_symmetry.space_group_name_H-M   'P 1'
#
loop_
_entity.id
_entity.type
_entity.pdbx_description
1 polymer ?
#
loop_
_entity_poly.entity_id
_entity_poly.type
_entity_poly.pdbx_seq_one_letter_code
_entity_poly.pdbx_strand_id
1 'polypeptide(L)'
;MQDQSIYEKLREYAKSDAYPFHMPGHKRKVDWISDVYDIDITEIDGFDDLHHADGILEEGMARMANAVGAKKSYYIVNGSTCGILAAIYAACPQGATVAVARNTHKSVAHAIMLRGLKP
;
A
#
# COMPACT_ATOMS: atom_id res chain seq x y z
N MET A 1 20.71 -4.10 11.43
CA MET A 1 19.40 -4.75 11.28
C MET A 1 19.42 -5.50 9.96
N GLN A 2 18.99 -6.76 9.93
CA GLN A 2 18.91 -7.52 8.68
C GLN A 2 17.84 -6.85 7.81
N ASP A 3 18.16 -6.68 6.53
CA ASP A 3 17.28 -6.06 5.53
C ASP A 3 16.21 -7.09 5.08
N GLN A 4 15.33 -7.46 6.02
CA GLN A 4 14.31 -8.48 5.84
C GLN A 4 13.10 -7.89 5.10
N SER A 5 12.63 -8.56 4.06
CA SER A 5 11.41 -8.16 3.37
C SER A 5 10.15 -8.50 4.19
N ILE A 6 9.04 -7.78 3.93
CA ILE A 6 7.74 -8.07 4.53
C ILE A 6 7.33 -9.52 4.28
N TYR A 7 7.54 -10.04 3.06
CA TYR A 7 7.21 -11.41 2.70
C TYR A 7 7.99 -12.43 3.54
N GLU A 8 9.30 -12.23 3.72
CA GLU A 8 10.12 -13.14 4.54
C GLU A 8 9.64 -13.15 6.00
N LYS A 9 9.34 -11.98 6.56
CA LYS A 9 8.82 -11.87 7.92
C LYS A 9 7.47 -12.56 8.10
N LEU A 10 6.56 -12.41 7.13
CA LEU A 10 5.26 -13.11 7.12
C LEU A 10 5.43 -14.63 7.03
N ARG A 11 6.38 -15.11 6.22
CA ARG A 11 6.69 -16.54 6.11
C ARG A 11 7.31 -17.12 7.39
N GLU A 12 8.11 -16.36 8.11
CA GLU A 12 8.62 -16.77 9.43
C GLU A 12 7.49 -16.84 10.46
N TYR A 13 6.62 -15.83 10.48
CA TYR A 13 5.44 -15.83 11.34
C TYR A 13 4.51 -17.01 11.04
N ALA A 14 4.28 -17.33 9.77
CA ALA A 14 3.45 -18.46 9.36
C ALA A 14 3.99 -19.82 9.87
N LYS A 15 5.30 -19.96 10.02
CA LYS A 15 5.98 -21.17 10.53
C LYS A 15 6.11 -21.21 12.06
N SER A 16 5.80 -20.11 12.74
CA SER A 16 5.89 -20.03 14.20
C SER A 16 4.75 -20.83 14.86
N ASP A 17 4.93 -21.18 16.12
CA ASP A 17 3.92 -21.82 16.99
C ASP A 17 2.89 -20.85 17.55
N ALA A 18 2.98 -19.56 17.19
CA ALA A 18 2.00 -18.57 17.59
C ALA A 18 0.62 -18.88 16.99
N TYR A 19 -0.38 -19.08 17.85
CA TYR A 19 -1.75 -19.31 17.38
C TYR A 19 -2.37 -17.97 16.90
N PRO A 20 -2.94 -17.90 15.68
CA PRO A 20 -3.44 -16.66 15.09
C PRO A 20 -4.81 -16.27 15.68
N PHE A 21 -4.84 -15.64 16.84
CA PHE A 21 -6.07 -15.08 17.44
C PHE A 21 -6.56 -13.82 16.72
N HIS A 22 -5.71 -13.18 15.93
CA HIS A 22 -6.03 -11.99 15.12
C HIS A 22 -6.98 -12.31 13.95
N MET A 23 -7.52 -11.27 13.31
CA MET A 23 -8.16 -11.40 12.01
C MET A 23 -7.09 -11.67 10.92
N PRO A 24 -7.44 -12.33 9.82
CA PRO A 24 -8.75 -12.89 9.46
C PRO A 24 -9.10 -14.20 10.18
N GLY A 25 -10.40 -14.57 10.09
CA GLY A 25 -10.98 -15.66 10.87
C GLY A 25 -10.65 -17.08 10.42
N HIS A 26 -9.99 -17.31 9.28
CA HIS A 26 -9.66 -18.64 8.76
C HIS A 26 -8.64 -19.41 9.62
N LYS A 27 -7.85 -18.70 10.46
CA LYS A 27 -6.91 -19.29 11.44
C LYS A 27 -5.90 -20.27 10.83
N ARG A 28 -5.49 -20.08 9.58
CA ARG A 28 -4.59 -20.99 8.82
C ARG A 28 -5.14 -22.41 8.66
N LYS A 29 -6.47 -22.61 8.78
CA LYS A 29 -7.12 -23.93 8.69
C LYS A 29 -7.85 -24.12 7.35
N VAL A 30 -7.21 -23.72 6.25
CA VAL A 30 -7.79 -23.84 4.90
C VAL A 30 -6.91 -24.76 4.08
N ASP A 31 -7.30 -26.04 4.01
CA ASP A 31 -6.49 -27.10 3.41
C ASP A 31 -6.37 -27.07 1.88
N TRP A 32 -7.24 -26.32 1.20
CA TRP A 32 -7.32 -26.32 -0.27
C TRP A 32 -6.66 -25.11 -0.94
N ILE A 33 -6.26 -24.06 -0.17
CA ILE A 33 -5.43 -22.95 -0.63
C ILE A 33 -4.43 -22.63 0.49
N SER A 34 -3.24 -23.23 0.43
CA SER A 34 -2.32 -23.20 1.57
C SER A 34 -1.57 -21.87 1.75
N ASP A 35 -0.85 -21.41 0.78
CA ASP A 35 0.22 -20.42 1.03
C ASP A 35 -0.24 -18.97 1.29
N VAL A 36 -1.38 -18.55 0.72
CA VAL A 36 -1.86 -17.17 0.86
C VAL A 36 -2.44 -16.91 2.24
N TYR A 37 -3.24 -17.84 2.76
CA TYR A 37 -3.87 -17.71 4.07
C TYR A 37 -2.88 -17.81 5.24
N ASP A 38 -1.72 -18.42 5.02
CA ASP A 38 -0.67 -18.51 6.04
C ASP A 38 -0.06 -17.15 6.37
N ILE A 39 -0.05 -16.24 5.41
CA ILE A 39 0.53 -14.89 5.50
C ILE A 39 -0.51 -13.78 5.55
N ASP A 40 -1.80 -14.13 5.61
CA ASP A 40 -2.90 -13.17 5.73
C ASP A 40 -3.10 -12.79 7.20
N ILE A 41 -2.79 -11.55 7.52
CA ILE A 41 -2.80 -11.00 8.88
C ILE A 41 -3.48 -9.63 8.92
N THR A 42 -3.79 -9.15 10.10
CA THR A 42 -4.15 -7.76 10.38
C THR A 42 -3.00 -7.04 11.10
N GLU A 43 -3.26 -5.88 11.68
CA GLU A 43 -2.32 -5.11 12.52
C GLU A 43 -2.06 -5.88 13.82
N ILE A 44 -0.95 -6.59 13.88
CA ILE A 44 -0.50 -7.33 15.04
C ILE A 44 0.91 -6.89 15.44
N ASP A 45 1.28 -7.15 16.68
CA ASP A 45 2.60 -6.81 17.20
C ASP A 45 3.73 -7.27 16.27
N GLY A 46 4.60 -6.33 15.91
CA GLY A 46 5.74 -6.57 15.04
C GLY A 46 5.46 -6.51 13.54
N PHE A 47 4.21 -6.23 13.09
CA PHE A 47 3.87 -6.12 11.66
C PHE A 47 3.37 -4.74 11.23
N ASP A 48 3.39 -3.77 12.15
CA ASP A 48 3.13 -2.38 11.82
C ASP A 48 1.64 -2.08 11.49
N ASP A 49 1.30 -0.81 11.37
CA ASP A 49 0.01 -0.28 10.93
C ASP A 49 0.24 0.66 9.74
N LEU A 50 -0.46 0.42 8.63
CA LEU A 50 -0.25 1.20 7.40
C LEU A 50 -0.54 2.70 7.57
N HIS A 51 -1.44 3.08 8.47
CA HIS A 51 -1.78 4.49 8.72
C HIS A 51 -0.81 5.18 9.70
N HIS A 52 -0.07 4.41 10.49
CA HIS A 52 0.92 4.87 11.47
C HIS A 52 2.20 4.03 11.37
N ALA A 53 2.70 3.86 10.15
CA ALA A 53 3.85 3.04 9.87
C ALA A 53 5.11 3.56 10.60
N ASP A 54 5.70 2.73 11.46
CA ASP A 54 6.91 3.01 12.23
C ASP A 54 7.89 1.81 12.28
N GLY A 55 7.60 0.77 11.49
CA GLY A 55 8.35 -0.48 11.44
C GLY A 55 8.57 -0.99 10.03
N ILE A 56 8.22 -2.26 9.78
CA ILE A 56 8.52 -2.96 8.53
C ILE A 56 7.86 -2.34 7.29
N LEU A 57 6.68 -1.71 7.45
CA LEU A 57 6.03 -0.99 6.36
C LEU A 57 6.75 0.31 6.05
N GLU A 58 7.18 1.07 7.07
CA GLU A 58 8.00 2.28 6.87
C GLU A 58 9.32 1.95 6.19
N GLU A 59 10.03 0.90 6.66
CA GLU A 59 11.27 0.44 6.05
C GLU A 59 11.07 0.05 4.57
N GLY A 60 9.99 -0.66 4.26
CA GLY A 60 9.63 -1.03 2.89
C GLY A 60 9.37 0.18 2.00
N MET A 61 8.64 1.18 2.50
CA MET A 61 8.42 2.44 1.79
C MET A 61 9.72 3.22 1.59
N ALA A 62 10.59 3.28 2.59
CA ALA A 62 11.89 3.93 2.48
C ALA A 62 12.79 3.26 1.43
N ARG A 63 12.84 1.91 1.40
CA ARG A 63 13.58 1.17 0.36
C ARG A 63 13.08 1.49 -1.04
N MET A 64 11.76 1.51 -1.25
CA MET A 64 11.18 1.87 -2.55
C MET A 64 11.51 3.32 -2.92
N ALA A 65 11.40 4.27 -2.00
CA ALA A 65 11.76 5.66 -2.26
C ALA A 65 13.22 5.79 -2.71
N ASN A 66 14.14 5.12 -2.02
CA ASN A 66 15.56 5.10 -2.39
C ASN A 66 15.80 4.47 -3.77
N ALA A 67 15.13 3.37 -4.08
CA ALA A 67 15.30 2.66 -5.36
C ALA A 67 14.88 3.50 -6.57
N VAL A 68 13.87 4.36 -6.42
CA VAL A 68 13.36 5.22 -7.51
C VAL A 68 13.84 6.68 -7.40
N GLY A 69 14.68 7.01 -6.42
CA GLY A 69 15.17 8.37 -6.20
C GLY A 69 14.09 9.36 -5.74
N ALA A 70 13.03 8.87 -5.10
CA ALA A 70 11.96 9.70 -4.57
C ALA A 70 12.23 10.13 -3.12
N LYS A 71 11.63 11.25 -2.68
CA LYS A 71 11.74 11.71 -1.29
C LYS A 71 10.99 10.80 -0.33
N LYS A 72 9.83 10.28 -0.74
CA LYS A 72 8.97 9.35 -0.01
C LYS A 72 8.22 8.45 -0.97
N SER A 73 7.83 7.27 -0.52
CA SER A 73 6.86 6.41 -1.19
C SER A 73 5.78 5.96 -0.20
N TYR A 74 4.66 5.49 -0.73
CA TYR A 74 3.52 5.07 0.07
C TYR A 74 2.88 3.82 -0.54
N TYR A 75 2.52 2.85 0.31
CA TYR A 75 1.64 1.77 -0.12
C TYR A 75 0.22 2.29 -0.33
N ILE A 76 -0.42 1.87 -1.41
CA ILE A 76 -1.78 2.27 -1.75
C ILE A 76 -2.64 1.03 -1.86
N VAL A 77 -3.69 0.94 -1.03
CA VAL A 77 -4.53 -0.26 -0.89
C VAL A 77 -5.81 -0.21 -1.73
N ASN A 78 -6.18 0.95 -2.28
CA ASN A 78 -7.39 1.13 -3.10
C ASN A 78 -7.07 1.26 -4.61
N GLY A 79 -6.05 0.53 -5.07
CA GLY A 79 -5.63 0.52 -6.46
C GLY A 79 -4.93 1.80 -6.92
N SER A 80 -4.27 1.74 -8.08
CA SER A 80 -3.54 2.87 -8.66
C SER A 80 -4.41 4.10 -8.96
N THR A 81 -5.70 3.92 -9.17
CA THR A 81 -6.65 5.04 -9.32
C THR A 81 -6.67 5.93 -8.09
N CYS A 82 -6.70 5.35 -6.88
CA CYS A 82 -6.62 6.11 -5.64
C CYS A 82 -5.33 6.93 -5.56
N GLY A 83 -4.20 6.31 -5.92
CA GLY A 83 -2.90 6.99 -5.97
C GLY A 83 -2.86 8.16 -6.95
N ILE A 84 -3.42 8.01 -8.14
CA ILE A 84 -3.50 9.08 -9.15
C ILE A 84 -4.38 10.23 -8.64
N LEU A 85 -5.54 9.92 -8.04
CA LEU A 85 -6.41 10.92 -7.43
C LEU A 85 -5.66 11.68 -6.34
N ALA A 86 -5.05 10.97 -5.39
CA ALA A 86 -4.30 11.58 -4.28
C ALA A 86 -3.15 12.47 -4.78
N ALA A 87 -2.38 12.01 -5.76
CA ALA A 87 -1.27 12.78 -6.34
C ALA A 87 -1.75 14.09 -6.99
N ILE A 88 -2.82 14.04 -7.78
CA ILE A 88 -3.40 15.21 -8.43
C ILE A 88 -3.98 16.18 -7.39
N TYR A 89 -4.67 15.67 -6.36
CA TYR A 89 -5.19 16.48 -5.27
C TYR A 89 -4.09 17.19 -4.47
N ALA A 90 -2.97 16.52 -4.25
CA ALA A 90 -1.81 17.09 -3.55
C ALA A 90 -1.07 18.13 -4.40
N ALA A 91 -0.94 17.90 -5.71
CA ALA A 91 -0.15 18.73 -6.61
C ALA A 91 -0.93 19.94 -7.18
N CYS A 92 -2.26 19.83 -7.32
CA CYS A 92 -3.07 20.83 -8.03
C CYS A 92 -4.06 21.52 -7.10
N PRO A 93 -3.96 22.83 -6.88
CA PRO A 93 -5.01 23.60 -6.21
C PRO A 93 -6.35 23.48 -6.95
N GLN A 94 -7.46 23.58 -6.21
CA GLN A 94 -8.79 23.58 -6.80
C GLN A 94 -8.92 24.69 -7.86
N GLY A 95 -9.50 24.37 -9.01
CA GLY A 95 -9.71 25.31 -10.11
C GLY A 95 -8.46 25.62 -10.95
N ALA A 96 -7.31 25.01 -10.64
CA ALA A 96 -6.09 25.19 -11.40
C ALA A 96 -6.24 24.71 -12.87
N THR A 97 -5.46 25.30 -13.77
CA THR A 97 -5.33 24.82 -15.16
C THR A 97 -4.24 23.76 -15.22
N VAL A 98 -4.51 22.65 -15.90
CA VAL A 98 -3.60 21.51 -16.04
C VAL A 98 -3.46 21.11 -17.51
N ALA A 99 -2.25 20.79 -17.94
CA ALA A 99 -1.99 20.19 -19.24
C ALA A 99 -2.01 18.67 -19.10
N VAL A 100 -2.84 17.99 -19.88
CA VAL A 100 -2.97 16.52 -19.85
C VAL A 100 -2.91 15.94 -21.27
N ALA A 101 -2.32 14.76 -21.40
CA ALA A 101 -2.31 14.05 -22.65
C ALA A 101 -3.74 13.54 -22.98
N ARG A 102 -4.14 13.62 -24.26
CA ARG A 102 -5.46 13.18 -24.71
C ARG A 102 -5.73 11.69 -24.46
N ASN A 103 -4.68 10.88 -24.49
CA ASN A 103 -4.73 9.43 -24.26
C ASN A 103 -4.49 9.03 -22.79
N THR A 104 -4.68 9.95 -21.86
CA THR A 104 -4.50 9.66 -20.43
C THR A 104 -5.55 8.69 -19.89
N HIS A 105 -5.22 7.98 -18.82
CA HIS A 105 -6.15 7.05 -18.18
C HIS A 105 -7.32 7.80 -17.54
N LYS A 106 -8.50 7.19 -17.54
CA LYS A 106 -9.75 7.76 -17.00
C LYS A 106 -9.65 8.28 -15.56
N SER A 107 -8.75 7.72 -14.74
CA SER A 107 -8.51 8.21 -13.37
C SER A 107 -8.04 9.66 -13.31
N VAL A 108 -7.24 10.09 -14.29
CA VAL A 108 -6.81 11.49 -14.40
C VAL A 108 -7.99 12.39 -14.77
N ALA A 109 -8.83 11.96 -15.72
CA ALA A 109 -10.05 12.69 -16.07
C ALA A 109 -11.00 12.81 -14.85
N HIS A 110 -11.16 11.73 -14.07
CA HIS A 110 -11.95 11.77 -12.84
C HIS A 110 -11.36 12.74 -11.80
N ALA A 111 -10.03 12.76 -11.65
CA ALA A 111 -9.39 13.72 -10.74
C ALA A 111 -9.62 15.18 -11.17
N ILE A 112 -9.55 15.47 -12.47
CA ILE A 112 -9.85 16.79 -13.03
C ILE A 112 -11.27 17.21 -12.68
N MET A 113 -12.25 16.33 -12.91
CA MET A 113 -13.65 16.60 -12.61
C MET A 113 -13.89 16.82 -11.11
N LEU A 114 -13.40 15.89 -10.27
CA LEU A 114 -13.62 15.93 -8.82
C LEU A 114 -12.93 17.13 -8.16
N ARG A 115 -11.77 17.56 -8.65
CA ARG A 115 -11.02 18.71 -8.14
C ARG A 115 -11.44 20.02 -8.78
N GLY A 116 -12.32 19.99 -9.80
CA GLY A 116 -12.76 21.17 -10.54
C GLY A 116 -11.60 21.84 -11.30
N LEU A 117 -10.68 21.05 -11.85
CA LEU A 117 -9.55 21.57 -12.63
C LEU A 117 -10.01 21.92 -14.04
N LYS A 118 -9.25 22.81 -14.70
CA LYS A 118 -9.46 23.22 -16.10
C LYS A 118 -8.41 22.52 -16.96
N PRO A 119 -8.79 21.54 -17.81
CA PRO A 119 -7.88 20.87 -18.72
C PRO A 119 -7.51 21.74 -19.92
#